data_2902e72901ef046cc013f86ad5017e5c
#
_entry.id   2902e72901ef046cc013f86ad5017e5c
#
_cell.length_a   1.000
_cell.length_b   1.000
_cell.length_c   1.000
_cell.angle_alpha   90.00
_cell.angle_beta   90.00
_cell.angle_gamma   90.00
#
_symmetry.space_group_name_H-M   'P 1'
#
loop_
_entity.id
_entity.type
_entity.pdbx_description
1 polymer ?
#
loop_
_entity_poly.entity_id
_entity_poly.type
_entity_poly.pdbx_seq_one_letter_code
_entity_poly.pdbx_strand_id
1 'polypeptide(L)'
;WAQKPPDFDANKKYPLILNIHGGPHTAYGFIFDHEFQWMAAKGYVVLYPNPRGSTSYGQEFGNIIQYHYPGDDYKDLMAGVDELIRRGYIDDKRLGVTGGSGGGLLTNWTITQTPRFAAAVSQRDIASWSDWWYSADFTLFQPSWFKAPPFEDPEDYKARSPITYINKVTTPLMLILGETDYRTPTGAGGEQMFRALKYRKIPTVMVRFPNETHELSRSGQPWHRIERLQHIVGWFDRWLMGVDKPEYEVATQ
;
A
#
# COMPACT_ATOMS: atom_id res chain seq x y z
N TRP A 1 -12.19 9.04 5.95
CA TRP A 1 -11.83 10.39 5.47
C TRP A 1 -11.63 10.35 3.95
N ALA A 2 -11.95 11.47 3.28
CA ALA A 2 -11.68 11.64 1.87
C ALA A 2 -11.26 13.10 1.57
N GLN A 3 -10.13 13.26 0.88
CA GLN A 3 -9.67 14.53 0.34
C GLN A 3 -10.11 14.63 -1.11
N LYS A 4 -10.75 15.75 -1.46
CA LYS A 4 -11.20 16.03 -2.83
C LYS A 4 -10.26 17.04 -3.52
N PRO A 5 -10.22 17.06 -4.87
CA PRO A 5 -9.52 18.10 -5.61
C PRO A 5 -10.01 19.51 -5.24
N PRO A 6 -9.17 20.56 -5.36
CA PRO A 6 -9.57 21.94 -5.05
C PRO A 6 -10.82 22.41 -5.82
N ASP A 7 -10.90 22.07 -7.10
CA ASP A 7 -12.02 22.46 -7.99
C ASP A 7 -13.03 21.30 -8.15
N PHE A 8 -13.38 20.65 -7.04
CA PHE A 8 -14.27 19.49 -7.06
C PHE A 8 -15.68 19.85 -7.54
N ASP A 9 -16.13 19.13 -8.54
CA ASP A 9 -17.49 19.19 -9.10
C ASP A 9 -18.16 17.81 -8.98
N ALA A 10 -19.24 17.73 -8.21
CA ALA A 10 -19.95 16.47 -7.97
C ALA A 10 -20.57 15.83 -9.23
N ASN A 11 -20.67 16.59 -10.33
CA ASN A 11 -21.17 16.10 -11.62
C ASN A 11 -20.09 15.46 -12.49
N LYS A 12 -18.83 15.54 -12.08
CA LYS A 12 -17.69 14.92 -12.76
C LYS A 12 -17.31 13.59 -12.14
N LYS A 13 -16.59 12.77 -12.92
CA LYS A 13 -16.00 11.51 -12.47
C LYS A 13 -14.49 11.67 -12.25
N TYR A 14 -14.05 11.28 -11.06
CA TYR A 14 -12.65 11.39 -10.64
C TYR A 14 -12.01 10.02 -10.45
N PRO A 15 -10.71 9.88 -10.72
CA PRO A 15 -9.95 8.73 -10.27
C PRO A 15 -9.85 8.76 -8.74
N LEU A 16 -9.86 7.57 -8.13
CA LEU A 16 -9.72 7.39 -6.68
C LEU A 16 -8.37 6.77 -6.34
N ILE A 17 -7.70 7.31 -5.35
CA ILE A 17 -6.56 6.65 -4.69
C ILE A 17 -6.98 6.25 -3.28
N LEU A 18 -6.97 4.95 -3.00
CA LEU A 18 -7.05 4.42 -1.64
C LEU A 18 -5.66 4.49 -1.01
N ASN A 19 -5.49 5.29 0.03
CA ASN A 19 -4.24 5.40 0.78
C ASN A 19 -4.40 4.71 2.14
N ILE A 20 -3.60 3.69 2.39
CA ILE A 20 -3.69 2.82 3.57
C ILE A 20 -2.54 3.15 4.53
N HIS A 21 -2.89 3.51 5.78
CA HIS A 21 -1.86 3.80 6.78
C HIS A 21 -1.07 2.55 7.20
N GLY A 22 0.12 2.78 7.71
CA GLY A 22 0.95 1.74 8.32
C GLY A 22 0.49 1.35 9.71
N GLY A 23 1.30 0.65 10.41
CA GLY A 23 1.00 0.08 11.73
C GLY A 23 0.87 -1.42 11.65
N PRO A 24 -0.30 -2.01 12.02
CA PRO A 24 -1.70 -1.55 11.88
C PRO A 24 -2.21 -0.56 12.94
N HIS A 25 -1.61 -0.53 14.10
CA HIS A 25 -2.07 0.28 15.24
C HIS A 25 -1.66 1.76 15.12
N THR A 26 -2.18 2.43 14.10
CA THR A 26 -2.12 3.89 13.91
C THR A 26 -3.49 4.40 13.47
N ALA A 27 -3.64 5.71 13.23
CA ALA A 27 -4.87 6.26 12.69
C ALA A 27 -4.60 7.52 11.86
N TYR A 28 -5.34 7.68 10.80
CA TYR A 28 -5.51 8.96 10.11
C TYR A 28 -6.50 9.87 10.87
N GLY A 29 -6.41 11.16 10.63
CA GLY A 29 -7.30 12.15 11.25
C GLY A 29 -7.32 13.48 10.49
N PHE A 30 -7.79 14.52 11.15
CA PHE A 30 -7.83 15.90 10.64
C PHE A 30 -6.47 16.60 10.77
N ILE A 31 -5.47 16.06 10.11
CA ILE A 31 -4.16 16.68 10.06
C ILE A 31 -3.79 16.99 8.61
N PHE A 32 -2.95 17.98 8.42
CA PHE A 32 -2.37 18.24 7.11
C PHE A 32 -1.44 17.08 6.73
N ASP A 33 -1.71 16.45 5.59
CA ASP A 33 -0.83 15.46 4.98
C ASP A 33 -0.45 15.92 3.58
N HIS A 34 0.83 16.14 3.38
CA HIS A 34 1.36 16.67 2.12
C HIS A 34 1.13 15.71 0.95
N GLU A 35 1.20 14.41 1.18
CA GLU A 35 0.94 13.39 0.15
C GLU A 35 -0.52 13.46 -0.34
N PHE A 36 -1.49 13.56 0.58
CA PHE A 36 -2.90 13.66 0.21
C PHE A 36 -3.22 14.96 -0.51
N GLN A 37 -2.65 16.07 -0.02
CA GLN A 37 -2.84 17.38 -0.65
C GLN A 37 -2.26 17.42 -2.07
N TRP A 38 -1.08 16.83 -2.26
CA TRP A 38 -0.48 16.75 -3.60
C TRP A 38 -1.31 15.89 -4.54
N MET A 39 -1.73 14.70 -4.14
CA MET A 39 -2.62 13.85 -4.94
C MET A 39 -3.92 14.58 -5.29
N ALA A 40 -4.55 15.24 -4.32
CA ALA A 40 -5.77 16.00 -4.56
C ALA A 40 -5.56 17.17 -5.53
N ALA A 41 -4.46 17.92 -5.40
CA ALA A 41 -4.09 18.99 -6.33
C ALA A 41 -3.84 18.49 -7.77
N LYS A 42 -3.51 17.21 -7.94
CA LYS A 42 -3.37 16.54 -9.25
C LYS A 42 -4.68 15.99 -9.80
N GLY A 43 -5.79 16.19 -9.11
CA GLY A 43 -7.12 15.80 -9.59
C GLY A 43 -7.63 14.45 -9.09
N TYR A 44 -6.95 13.82 -8.14
CA TYR A 44 -7.40 12.59 -7.51
C TYR A 44 -8.34 12.86 -6.33
N VAL A 45 -9.34 12.03 -6.14
CA VAL A 45 -9.98 11.87 -4.84
C VAL A 45 -9.14 10.89 -4.03
N VAL A 46 -8.75 11.25 -2.81
CA VAL A 46 -7.92 10.40 -1.94
C VAL A 46 -8.78 9.90 -0.79
N LEU A 47 -8.95 8.60 -0.69
CA LEU A 47 -9.62 7.94 0.44
C LEU A 47 -8.56 7.44 1.42
N TYR A 48 -8.66 7.83 2.69
CA TYR A 48 -7.75 7.39 3.75
C TYR A 48 -8.56 6.95 4.98
N PRO A 49 -8.99 5.67 4.98
CA PRO A 49 -9.83 5.10 6.03
C PRO A 49 -9.02 4.66 7.25
N ASN A 50 -9.72 4.45 8.35
CA ASN A 50 -9.22 3.76 9.53
C ASN A 50 -9.93 2.41 9.64
N PRO A 51 -9.37 1.33 9.07
CA PRO A 51 -9.96 0.00 9.18
C PRO A 51 -9.85 -0.53 10.61
N ARG A 52 -10.55 -1.62 10.91
CA ARG A 52 -10.35 -2.35 12.18
C ARG A 52 -8.86 -2.60 12.45
N GLY A 53 -8.45 -2.52 13.71
CA GLY A 53 -7.04 -2.54 14.09
C GLY A 53 -6.43 -1.15 14.26
N SER A 54 -7.05 -0.09 13.71
CA SER A 54 -6.59 1.28 13.91
C SER A 54 -6.72 1.72 15.37
N THR A 55 -5.84 2.64 15.80
CA THR A 55 -5.98 3.31 17.10
C THR A 55 -7.08 4.37 17.08
N SER A 56 -7.32 5.04 18.20
CA SER A 56 -8.28 6.15 18.37
C SER A 56 -9.76 5.75 18.46
N TYR A 57 -10.10 4.47 18.34
CA TYR A 57 -11.48 3.95 18.42
C TYR A 57 -11.69 2.98 19.61
N GLY A 58 -10.80 3.01 20.56
CA GLY A 58 -10.81 2.14 21.75
C GLY A 58 -10.03 0.84 21.55
N GLN A 59 -9.72 0.19 22.66
CA GLN A 59 -8.88 -1.00 22.69
C GLN A 59 -9.54 -2.19 21.97
N GLU A 60 -10.84 -2.36 22.12
CA GLU A 60 -11.57 -3.44 21.45
C GLU A 60 -11.44 -3.36 19.94
N PHE A 61 -11.63 -2.16 19.37
CA PHE A 61 -11.47 -1.94 17.93
C PHE A 61 -10.02 -2.21 17.46
N GLY A 62 -9.02 -1.79 18.23
CA GLY A 62 -7.63 -2.08 17.95
C GLY A 62 -7.30 -3.57 17.99
N ASN A 63 -7.89 -4.31 18.92
CA ASN A 63 -7.58 -5.73 19.13
C ASN A 63 -8.33 -6.70 18.21
N ILE A 64 -9.33 -6.25 17.45
CA ILE A 64 -10.10 -7.13 16.53
C ILE A 64 -9.19 -7.91 15.56
N ILE A 65 -8.06 -7.31 15.15
CA ILE A 65 -7.13 -7.93 14.21
C ILE A 65 -6.14 -8.91 14.84
N GLN A 66 -6.18 -9.11 16.15
CA GLN A 66 -5.27 -10.04 16.80
C GLN A 66 -5.41 -11.43 16.17
N TYR A 67 -4.27 -11.99 15.72
CA TYR A 67 -4.18 -13.28 14.98
C TYR A 67 -4.90 -13.32 13.63
N HIS A 68 -5.36 -12.19 13.11
CA HIS A 68 -6.14 -12.09 11.86
C HIS A 68 -5.69 -10.92 10.97
N TYR A 69 -4.39 -10.61 10.94
CA TYR A 69 -3.82 -9.53 10.14
C TYR A 69 -2.79 -10.03 9.10
N PRO A 70 -2.98 -9.73 7.80
CA PRO A 70 -4.16 -9.12 7.17
C PRO A 70 -5.37 -10.07 7.19
N GLY A 71 -6.57 -9.50 7.17
CA GLY A 71 -7.81 -10.25 7.25
C GLY A 71 -9.03 -9.40 6.86
N ASP A 72 -9.98 -9.28 7.76
CA ASP A 72 -11.22 -8.51 7.53
C ASP A 72 -11.02 -6.98 7.49
N ASP A 73 -9.85 -6.46 7.88
CA ASP A 73 -9.41 -5.10 7.63
C ASP A 73 -9.46 -4.75 6.13
N TYR A 74 -9.14 -5.69 5.25
CA TYR A 74 -9.34 -5.56 3.81
C TYR A 74 -10.81 -5.27 3.45
N LYS A 75 -11.78 -5.89 4.12
CA LYS A 75 -13.21 -5.65 3.85
C LYS A 75 -13.62 -4.22 4.21
N ASP A 76 -13.07 -3.67 5.28
CA ASP A 76 -13.32 -2.28 5.67
C ASP A 76 -12.78 -1.30 4.62
N LEU A 77 -11.60 -1.59 4.07
CA LEU A 77 -11.02 -0.80 2.98
C LEU A 77 -11.90 -0.83 1.73
N MET A 78 -12.38 -2.01 1.33
CA MET A 78 -13.26 -2.16 0.17
C MET A 78 -14.62 -1.48 0.39
N ALA A 79 -15.19 -1.56 1.59
CA ALA A 79 -16.43 -0.86 1.93
C ALA A 79 -16.27 0.67 1.78
N GLY A 80 -15.12 1.23 2.17
CA GLY A 80 -14.81 2.64 1.94
C GLY A 80 -14.75 3.02 0.46
N VAL A 81 -14.14 2.18 -0.37
CA VAL A 81 -14.08 2.37 -1.84
C VAL A 81 -15.49 2.30 -2.43
N ASP A 82 -16.29 1.31 -2.06
CA ASP A 82 -17.64 1.11 -2.54
C ASP A 82 -18.55 2.29 -2.17
N GLU A 83 -18.41 2.81 -0.96
CA GLU A 83 -19.15 4.00 -0.51
C GLU A 83 -18.85 5.23 -1.37
N LEU A 84 -17.58 5.48 -1.72
CA LEU A 84 -17.24 6.62 -2.56
C LEU A 84 -17.72 6.44 -4.01
N ILE A 85 -17.69 5.21 -4.54
CA ILE A 85 -18.27 4.89 -5.86
C ILE A 85 -19.79 5.14 -5.83
N ARG A 86 -20.47 4.69 -4.78
CA ARG A 86 -21.92 4.88 -4.58
C ARG A 86 -22.33 6.36 -4.56
N ARG A 87 -21.45 7.23 -4.06
CA ARG A 87 -21.69 8.70 -4.08
C ARG A 87 -21.71 9.31 -5.48
N GLY A 88 -21.32 8.57 -6.49
CA GLY A 88 -21.54 8.92 -7.88
C GLY A 88 -20.45 9.75 -8.56
N TYR A 89 -19.43 10.22 -7.87
CA TYR A 89 -18.36 11.05 -8.43
C TYR A 89 -17.02 10.30 -8.65
N ILE A 90 -16.96 9.01 -8.40
CA ILE A 90 -15.78 8.19 -8.69
C ILE A 90 -15.96 7.43 -10.00
N ASP A 91 -14.90 7.38 -10.80
CA ASP A 91 -14.78 6.47 -11.93
C ASP A 91 -14.23 5.12 -11.43
N ASP A 92 -15.06 4.11 -11.40
CA ASP A 92 -14.75 2.78 -10.90
C ASP A 92 -13.70 2.00 -11.73
N LYS A 93 -13.35 2.52 -12.92
CA LYS A 93 -12.27 1.98 -13.77
C LYS A 93 -10.92 2.64 -13.50
N ARG A 94 -10.89 3.72 -12.72
CA ARG A 94 -9.68 4.47 -12.39
C ARG A 94 -9.41 4.46 -10.88
N LEU A 95 -9.26 3.26 -10.33
CA LEU A 95 -8.96 3.05 -8.93
C LEU A 95 -7.46 2.76 -8.75
N GLY A 96 -6.81 3.49 -7.87
CA GLY A 96 -5.44 3.26 -7.41
C GLY A 96 -5.40 2.87 -5.94
N VAL A 97 -4.39 2.13 -5.52
CA VAL A 97 -4.16 1.79 -4.12
C VAL A 97 -2.70 2.00 -3.75
N THR A 98 -2.46 2.60 -2.59
CA THR A 98 -1.11 2.80 -2.05
C THR A 98 -1.10 2.73 -0.53
N GLY A 99 0.06 2.50 0.02
CA GLY A 99 0.30 2.55 1.45
C GLY A 99 1.74 2.19 1.78
N GLY A 100 2.18 2.52 2.99
CA GLY A 100 3.53 2.22 3.45
C GLY A 100 3.56 1.36 4.70
N SER A 101 4.58 0.51 4.88
CA SER A 101 4.71 -0.39 6.04
C SER A 101 3.55 -1.38 6.12
N GLY A 102 2.79 -1.42 7.21
CA GLY A 102 1.53 -2.16 7.26
C GLY A 102 0.56 -1.80 6.12
N GLY A 103 0.53 -0.52 5.69
CA GLY A 103 -0.23 -0.11 4.50
C GLY A 103 0.35 -0.67 3.20
N GLY A 104 1.67 -0.88 3.11
CA GLY A 104 2.33 -1.56 1.99
C GLY A 104 1.96 -3.05 1.94
N LEU A 105 1.97 -3.72 3.10
CA LEU A 105 1.45 -5.08 3.23
C LEU A 105 -0.01 -5.16 2.73
N LEU A 106 -0.87 -4.25 3.20
CA LEU A 106 -2.28 -4.23 2.81
C LEU A 106 -2.49 -3.83 1.33
N THR A 107 -1.59 -3.02 0.76
CA THR A 107 -1.57 -2.76 -0.69
C THR A 107 -1.28 -4.04 -1.47
N ASN A 108 -0.22 -4.76 -1.09
CA ASN A 108 0.11 -6.06 -1.69
C ASN A 108 -1.04 -7.07 -1.50
N TRP A 109 -1.59 -7.15 -0.29
CA TRP A 109 -2.73 -8.02 0.01
C TRP A 109 -3.92 -7.70 -0.89
N THR A 110 -4.30 -6.42 -0.98
CA THR A 110 -5.45 -5.96 -1.76
C THR A 110 -5.37 -6.40 -3.21
N ILE A 111 -4.24 -6.19 -3.88
CA ILE A 111 -4.10 -6.58 -5.30
C ILE A 111 -4.04 -8.10 -5.52
N THR A 112 -3.82 -8.89 -4.46
CA THR A 112 -3.97 -10.36 -4.53
C THR A 112 -5.40 -10.83 -4.31
N GLN A 113 -6.27 -10.00 -3.74
CA GLN A 113 -7.66 -10.35 -3.44
C GLN A 113 -8.64 -9.85 -4.50
N THR A 114 -8.31 -8.81 -5.24
CA THR A 114 -9.20 -8.21 -6.24
C THR A 114 -8.43 -7.59 -7.41
N PRO A 115 -8.93 -7.71 -8.66
CA PRO A 115 -8.37 -7.02 -9.82
C PRO A 115 -8.93 -5.61 -10.05
N ARG A 116 -9.70 -5.04 -9.11
CA ARG A 116 -10.41 -3.75 -9.27
C ARG A 116 -9.48 -2.56 -9.47
N PHE A 117 -8.25 -2.63 -8.97
CA PHE A 117 -7.32 -1.51 -9.01
C PHE A 117 -6.52 -1.52 -10.31
N ALA A 118 -6.58 -0.41 -11.03
CA ALA A 118 -5.85 -0.22 -12.28
C ALA A 118 -4.34 0.03 -12.07
N ALA A 119 -3.95 0.46 -10.87
CA ALA A 119 -2.55 0.58 -10.46
C ALA A 119 -2.38 0.49 -8.94
N ALA A 120 -1.20 0.08 -8.52
CA ALA A 120 -0.81 0.04 -7.11
C ALA A 120 0.60 0.63 -6.91
N VAL A 121 0.81 1.26 -5.75
CA VAL A 121 2.14 1.68 -5.28
C VAL A 121 2.34 1.17 -3.86
N SER A 122 3.21 0.19 -3.68
CA SER A 122 3.52 -0.40 -2.38
C SER A 122 4.85 0.12 -1.87
N GLN A 123 4.85 0.67 -0.66
CA GLN A 123 6.00 1.37 -0.12
C GLN A 123 6.49 0.66 1.15
N ARG A 124 7.83 0.45 1.30
CA ARG A 124 8.42 -0.17 2.51
C ARG A 124 7.54 -1.30 3.04
N ASP A 125 7.28 -2.27 2.19
CA ASP A 125 6.23 -3.26 2.29
C ASP A 125 6.68 -4.59 2.91
N ILE A 126 5.71 -5.46 3.11
CA ILE A 126 5.92 -6.87 3.45
C ILE A 126 5.21 -7.72 2.39
N ALA A 127 5.92 -8.72 1.86
CA ALA A 127 5.38 -9.73 0.96
C ALA A 127 5.27 -11.10 1.64
N SER A 128 6.25 -11.43 2.48
CA SER A 128 6.36 -12.68 3.23
C SER A 128 6.52 -12.40 4.72
N TRP A 129 5.55 -12.83 5.50
CA TRP A 129 5.60 -12.69 6.96
C TRP A 129 6.70 -13.54 7.60
N SER A 130 6.96 -14.73 7.06
CA SER A 130 8.02 -15.60 7.55
C SER A 130 9.40 -14.96 7.36
N ASP A 131 9.68 -14.45 6.14
CA ASP A 131 10.96 -13.80 5.87
C ASP A 131 11.11 -12.50 6.66
N TRP A 132 10.01 -11.76 6.84
CA TRP A 132 10.01 -10.57 7.67
C TRP A 132 10.31 -10.91 9.14
N TRP A 133 9.74 -11.97 9.68
CA TRP A 133 9.97 -12.40 11.07
C TRP A 133 11.45 -12.72 11.33
N TYR A 134 12.13 -13.34 10.35
CA TYR A 134 13.55 -13.71 10.49
C TYR A 134 14.52 -12.56 10.23
N SER A 135 14.10 -11.46 9.59
CA SER A 135 15.04 -10.44 9.10
C SER A 135 14.78 -9.02 9.59
N ALA A 136 13.60 -8.73 10.15
CA ALA A 136 13.26 -7.40 10.63
C ALA A 136 13.95 -7.05 11.96
N ASP A 137 14.16 -5.76 12.19
CA ASP A 137 14.66 -5.21 13.46
C ASP A 137 13.63 -5.23 14.60
N PHE A 138 12.42 -5.68 14.31
CA PHE A 138 11.28 -5.71 15.21
C PHE A 138 10.71 -7.13 15.34
N THR A 139 11.22 -7.87 16.31
CA THR A 139 10.88 -9.30 16.48
C THR A 139 9.89 -9.59 17.61
N LEU A 140 9.51 -8.59 18.40
CA LEU A 140 8.72 -8.77 19.63
C LEU A 140 7.21 -8.51 19.46
N PHE A 141 6.67 -8.55 18.25
CA PHE A 141 5.24 -8.37 18.04
C PHE A 141 4.40 -9.62 18.27
N GLN A 142 5.03 -10.75 18.54
CA GLN A 142 4.36 -11.91 19.11
C GLN A 142 4.02 -11.67 20.59
N PRO A 143 2.88 -12.11 21.07
CA PRO A 143 1.79 -12.83 20.38
C PRO A 143 0.71 -11.90 19.78
N SER A 144 1.03 -10.69 19.40
CA SER A 144 0.03 -9.71 18.95
C SER A 144 -0.62 -10.08 17.61
N TRP A 145 0.16 -10.56 16.64
CA TRP A 145 -0.35 -10.88 15.31
C TRP A 145 -0.30 -12.36 14.96
N PHE A 146 0.62 -13.11 15.57
CA PHE A 146 0.78 -14.55 15.40
C PHE A 146 0.79 -15.24 16.75
N LYS A 147 0.22 -16.44 16.83
CA LYS A 147 0.17 -17.25 18.06
C LYS A 147 1.50 -17.93 18.35
N ALA A 148 2.27 -18.23 17.31
CA ALA A 148 3.52 -18.96 17.37
C ALA A 148 4.53 -18.40 16.36
N PRO A 149 5.83 -18.68 16.50
CA PRO A 149 6.83 -18.32 15.49
C PRO A 149 6.66 -19.16 14.21
N PRO A 150 7.25 -18.71 13.05
CA PRO A 150 7.01 -19.36 11.75
C PRO A 150 7.55 -20.79 11.66
N PHE A 151 8.49 -21.19 12.51
CA PHE A 151 9.00 -22.58 12.54
C PHE A 151 8.09 -23.52 13.35
N GLU A 152 7.14 -23.01 14.13
CA GLU A 152 6.11 -23.79 14.84
C GLU A 152 4.78 -23.80 14.09
N ASP A 153 4.41 -22.68 13.44
CA ASP A 153 3.16 -22.57 12.66
C ASP A 153 3.43 -21.89 11.30
N PRO A 154 4.15 -22.54 10.38
CA PRO A 154 4.47 -21.97 9.08
C PRO A 154 3.25 -21.68 8.19
N GLU A 155 2.18 -22.45 8.37
CA GLU A 155 0.98 -22.31 7.53
C GLU A 155 0.20 -21.03 7.82
N ASP A 156 0.15 -20.56 9.08
CA ASP A 156 -0.47 -19.28 9.41
C ASP A 156 0.29 -18.09 8.76
N TYR A 157 1.63 -18.14 8.79
CA TYR A 157 2.48 -17.15 8.12
C TYR A 157 2.26 -17.13 6.61
N LYS A 158 2.25 -18.32 6.00
CA LYS A 158 2.03 -18.49 4.56
C LYS A 158 0.65 -18.01 4.14
N ALA A 159 -0.39 -18.38 4.88
CA ALA A 159 -1.78 -18.01 4.57
C ALA A 159 -2.01 -16.49 4.58
N ARG A 160 -1.24 -15.75 5.40
CA ARG A 160 -1.35 -14.29 5.55
C ARG A 160 -0.27 -13.51 4.79
N SER A 161 0.58 -14.17 4.02
CA SER A 161 1.62 -13.55 3.20
C SER A 161 1.11 -13.26 1.79
N PRO A 162 1.14 -12.00 1.31
CA PRO A 162 0.73 -11.65 -0.05
C PRO A 162 1.41 -12.46 -1.14
N ILE A 163 2.69 -12.77 -0.98
CA ILE A 163 3.47 -13.53 -1.97
C ILE A 163 2.87 -14.91 -2.28
N THR A 164 2.17 -15.51 -1.34
CA THR A 164 1.48 -16.81 -1.53
C THR A 164 0.44 -16.74 -2.64
N TYR A 165 -0.17 -15.58 -2.82
CA TYR A 165 -1.25 -15.37 -3.78
C TYR A 165 -0.82 -14.57 -5.02
N ILE A 166 0.48 -14.45 -5.26
CA ILE A 166 1.04 -13.63 -6.33
C ILE A 166 0.50 -13.99 -7.73
N ASN A 167 0.10 -15.25 -7.93
CA ASN A 167 -0.49 -15.71 -9.18
C ASN A 167 -1.83 -15.03 -9.53
N LYS A 168 -2.50 -14.43 -8.57
CA LYS A 168 -3.77 -13.73 -8.78
C LYS A 168 -3.58 -12.27 -9.21
N VAL A 169 -2.38 -11.70 -9.03
CA VAL A 169 -2.12 -10.30 -9.31
C VAL A 169 -2.09 -10.03 -10.81
N THR A 170 -2.90 -9.07 -11.25
CA THR A 170 -2.90 -8.51 -12.60
C THR A 170 -2.66 -7.01 -12.61
N THR A 171 -2.72 -6.38 -11.45
CA THR A 171 -2.56 -4.93 -11.27
C THR A 171 -1.10 -4.52 -11.47
N PRO A 172 -0.82 -3.52 -12.33
CA PRO A 172 0.49 -2.88 -12.42
C PRO A 172 0.97 -2.36 -11.06
N LEU A 173 2.20 -2.68 -10.68
CA LEU A 173 2.73 -2.39 -9.35
C LEU A 173 4.02 -1.58 -9.41
N MET A 174 4.07 -0.46 -8.69
CA MET A 174 5.31 0.21 -8.32
C MET A 174 5.67 -0.14 -6.87
N LEU A 175 6.95 -0.43 -6.65
CA LEU A 175 7.52 -0.69 -5.33
C LEU A 175 8.48 0.45 -4.98
N ILE A 176 8.36 1.01 -3.77
CA ILE A 176 9.24 2.08 -3.27
C ILE A 176 9.91 1.61 -1.98
N LEU A 177 11.23 1.51 -2.01
CA LEU A 177 12.03 0.89 -0.97
C LEU A 177 13.17 1.81 -0.52
N GLY A 178 13.44 1.85 0.79
CA GLY A 178 14.68 2.36 1.35
C GLY A 178 15.71 1.23 1.43
N GLU A 179 16.94 1.46 0.98
CA GLU A 179 17.95 0.39 0.94
C GLU A 179 18.46 -0.03 2.33
N THR A 180 18.32 0.84 3.32
CA THR A 180 18.71 0.56 4.71
C THR A 180 17.48 0.42 5.63
N ASP A 181 16.34 0.01 5.08
CA ASP A 181 15.13 -0.27 5.84
C ASP A 181 15.25 -1.65 6.50
N TYR A 182 15.50 -1.65 7.81
CA TYR A 182 15.56 -2.87 8.62
C TYR A 182 14.23 -3.21 9.29
N ARG A 183 13.24 -2.29 9.25
CA ARG A 183 11.89 -2.53 9.77
C ARG A 183 11.07 -3.40 8.81
N THR A 184 11.17 -3.12 7.52
CA THR A 184 10.63 -3.94 6.44
C THR A 184 11.74 -4.20 5.41
N PRO A 185 12.62 -5.15 5.71
CA PRO A 185 13.77 -5.45 4.83
C PRO A 185 13.31 -5.76 3.41
N THR A 186 14.01 -5.19 2.43
CA THR A 186 13.61 -5.26 1.02
C THR A 186 13.43 -6.69 0.51
N GLY A 187 14.25 -7.62 1.02
CA GLY A 187 14.17 -9.04 0.70
C GLY A 187 12.93 -9.77 1.24
N ALA A 188 12.28 -9.24 2.29
CA ALA A 188 11.04 -9.79 2.83
C ALA A 188 9.78 -9.15 2.21
N GLY A 189 9.95 -8.13 1.39
CA GLY A 189 8.90 -7.32 0.77
C GLY A 189 9.08 -7.17 -0.72
N GLY A 190 9.31 -5.92 -1.15
CA GLY A 190 9.26 -5.51 -2.54
C GLY A 190 10.12 -6.30 -3.52
N GLU A 191 11.28 -6.80 -3.12
CA GLU A 191 12.11 -7.61 -4.02
C GLU A 191 11.43 -8.93 -4.41
N GLN A 192 10.70 -9.57 -3.51
CA GLN A 192 9.95 -10.79 -3.82
C GLN A 192 8.80 -10.49 -4.78
N MET A 193 8.01 -9.43 -4.49
CA MET A 193 6.93 -8.99 -5.36
C MET A 193 7.45 -8.62 -6.75
N PHE A 194 8.53 -7.84 -6.82
CA PHE A 194 9.14 -7.43 -8.08
C PHE A 194 9.55 -8.62 -8.94
N ARG A 195 10.33 -9.54 -8.40
CA ARG A 195 10.83 -10.71 -9.15
C ARG A 195 9.70 -11.58 -9.67
N ALA A 196 8.71 -11.88 -8.81
CA ALA A 196 7.60 -12.71 -9.18
C ALA A 196 6.71 -12.08 -10.27
N LEU A 197 6.41 -10.78 -10.15
CA LEU A 197 5.60 -10.06 -11.13
C LEU A 197 6.33 -9.85 -12.46
N LYS A 198 7.63 -9.56 -12.43
CA LYS A 198 8.46 -9.51 -13.66
C LYS A 198 8.46 -10.84 -14.39
N TYR A 199 8.64 -11.96 -13.68
CA TYR A 199 8.56 -13.30 -14.26
C TYR A 199 7.20 -13.54 -14.92
N ARG A 200 6.12 -13.07 -14.30
CA ARG A 200 4.75 -13.18 -14.82
C ARG A 200 4.42 -12.15 -15.90
N LYS A 201 5.36 -11.27 -16.27
CA LYS A 201 5.16 -10.18 -17.26
C LYS A 201 4.08 -9.17 -16.87
N ILE A 202 3.83 -9.01 -15.57
CA ILE A 202 2.98 -7.94 -15.06
C ILE A 202 3.80 -6.64 -15.03
N PRO A 203 3.27 -5.50 -15.54
CA PRO A 203 3.98 -4.23 -15.50
C PRO A 203 4.40 -3.87 -14.06
N THR A 204 5.70 -3.85 -13.81
CA THR A 204 6.22 -3.65 -12.45
C THR A 204 7.52 -2.85 -12.52
N VAL A 205 7.62 -1.83 -11.68
CA VAL A 205 8.84 -1.04 -11.47
C VAL A 205 9.21 -1.05 -9.99
N MET A 206 10.49 -0.90 -9.70
CA MET A 206 11.02 -0.81 -8.33
C MET A 206 11.93 0.40 -8.23
N VAL A 207 11.57 1.34 -7.35
CA VAL A 207 12.36 2.54 -7.04
C VAL A 207 13.05 2.29 -5.70
N ARG A 208 14.38 2.39 -5.70
CA ARG A 208 15.20 2.18 -4.50
C ARG A 208 15.89 3.49 -4.13
N PHE A 209 15.74 3.89 -2.88
CA PHE A 209 16.38 5.10 -2.35
C PHE A 209 17.60 4.71 -1.51
N PRO A 210 18.82 5.07 -1.96
CA PRO A 210 20.05 4.72 -1.25
C PRO A 210 20.10 5.41 0.12
N ASN A 211 20.62 4.70 1.12
CA ASN A 211 20.78 5.17 2.50
C ASN A 211 19.48 5.59 3.21
N GLU A 212 18.31 5.28 2.65
CA GLU A 212 17.03 5.56 3.30
C GLU A 212 16.57 4.38 4.14
N THR A 213 16.04 4.73 5.31
CA THR A 213 15.48 3.80 6.28
C THR A 213 13.95 3.70 6.11
N HIS A 214 13.30 3.01 7.05
CA HIS A 214 11.83 2.96 7.15
C HIS A 214 11.18 4.34 7.21
N GLU A 215 11.93 5.35 7.62
CA GLU A 215 11.47 6.73 7.80
C GLU A 215 11.54 7.60 6.54
N LEU A 216 11.91 7.07 5.39
CA LEU A 216 12.06 7.79 4.11
C LEU A 216 11.00 8.90 3.90
N SER A 217 9.72 8.57 4.10
CA SER A 217 8.62 9.51 3.86
C SER A 217 8.50 10.63 4.90
N ARG A 218 9.11 10.47 6.07
CA ARG A 218 8.98 11.37 7.23
C ARG A 218 10.26 12.16 7.51
N SER A 219 11.36 11.46 7.72
CA SER A 219 12.65 12.03 8.08
C SER A 219 13.79 11.70 7.11
N GLY A 220 13.47 11.08 5.97
CA GLY A 220 14.43 10.85 4.89
C GLY A 220 14.99 12.15 4.32
N GLN A 221 16.02 12.03 3.50
CA GLN A 221 16.65 13.17 2.84
C GLN A 221 15.58 14.01 2.13
N PRO A 222 15.62 15.35 2.24
CA PRO A 222 14.56 16.21 1.70
C PRO A 222 14.24 15.96 0.22
N TRP A 223 15.29 15.73 -0.59
CA TRP A 223 15.13 15.47 -2.01
C TRP A 223 14.47 14.10 -2.27
N HIS A 224 14.86 13.07 -1.57
CA HIS A 224 14.25 11.73 -1.67
C HIS A 224 12.75 11.76 -1.28
N ARG A 225 12.35 12.58 -0.31
CA ARG A 225 10.94 12.74 0.04
C ARG A 225 10.13 13.35 -1.11
N ILE A 226 10.72 14.29 -1.87
CA ILE A 226 10.08 14.90 -3.04
C ILE A 226 10.01 13.88 -4.18
N GLU A 227 11.13 13.24 -4.53
CA GLU A 227 11.20 12.24 -5.60
C GLU A 227 10.24 11.08 -5.37
N ARG A 228 10.15 10.60 -4.11
CA ARG A 228 9.18 9.58 -3.74
C ARG A 228 7.76 9.96 -4.13
N LEU A 229 7.33 11.18 -3.81
CA LEU A 229 5.99 11.67 -4.17
C LEU A 229 5.82 11.82 -5.69
N GLN A 230 6.85 12.27 -6.38
CA GLN A 230 6.85 12.37 -7.85
C GLN A 230 6.66 10.99 -8.50
N HIS A 231 7.34 9.97 -7.99
CA HIS A 231 7.18 8.59 -8.46
C HIS A 231 5.78 8.04 -8.20
N ILE A 232 5.24 8.23 -7.01
CA ILE A 232 3.88 7.77 -6.66
C ILE A 232 2.85 8.39 -7.61
N VAL A 233 2.86 9.71 -7.72
CA VAL A 233 1.90 10.42 -8.57
C VAL A 233 2.13 10.10 -10.03
N GLY A 234 3.38 10.07 -10.50
CA GLY A 234 3.72 9.73 -11.88
C GLY A 234 3.25 8.34 -12.29
N TRP A 235 3.31 7.35 -11.38
CA TRP A 235 2.76 6.01 -11.64
C TRP A 235 1.24 6.02 -11.78
N PHE A 236 0.53 6.73 -10.89
CA PHE A 236 -0.91 6.88 -11.01
C PHE A 236 -1.32 7.71 -12.24
N ASP A 237 -0.59 8.78 -12.57
CA ASP A 237 -0.83 9.56 -13.78
C ASP A 237 -0.77 8.68 -15.04
N ARG A 238 0.22 7.77 -15.12
CA ARG A 238 0.32 6.82 -16.22
C ARG A 238 -0.91 5.94 -16.36
N TRP A 239 -1.29 5.29 -15.26
CA TRP A 239 -2.28 4.21 -15.30
C TRP A 239 -3.73 4.67 -15.11
N LEU A 240 -3.95 5.77 -14.39
CA LEU A 240 -5.30 6.26 -14.08
C LEU A 240 -5.69 7.47 -14.95
N MET A 241 -4.72 8.24 -15.41
CA MET A 241 -4.96 9.46 -16.19
C MET A 241 -4.53 9.31 -17.65
N GLY A 242 -3.83 8.24 -18.02
CA GLY A 242 -3.32 8.00 -19.37
C GLY A 242 -2.20 8.95 -19.80
N VAL A 243 -1.49 9.54 -18.82
CA VAL A 243 -0.36 10.43 -19.11
C VAL A 243 0.84 9.60 -19.55
N ASP A 244 1.47 10.02 -20.64
CA ASP A 244 2.71 9.38 -21.10
C ASP A 244 3.83 9.58 -20.06
N LYS A 245 4.45 8.47 -19.65
CA LYS A 245 5.50 8.40 -18.63
C LYS A 245 6.57 7.41 -19.08
N PRO A 246 7.43 7.82 -20.04
CA PRO A 246 8.43 6.92 -20.62
C PRO A 246 9.43 6.38 -19.57
N GLU A 247 9.65 7.10 -18.47
CA GLU A 247 10.48 6.63 -17.36
C GLU A 247 9.98 5.35 -16.70
N TYR A 248 8.71 4.99 -16.88
CA TYR A 248 8.09 3.77 -16.37
C TYR A 248 7.78 2.75 -17.49
N GLU A 249 8.34 2.92 -18.65
CA GLU A 249 8.23 1.90 -19.68
C GLU A 249 8.93 0.63 -19.25
N VAL A 250 8.16 -0.44 -19.18
CA VAL A 250 8.69 -1.77 -18.88
C VAL A 250 9.04 -2.39 -20.22
N ALA A 251 10.33 -2.57 -20.49
CA ALA A 251 10.77 -3.29 -21.69
C ALA A 251 10.07 -4.67 -21.72
N THR A 252 9.24 -4.87 -22.72
CA THR A 252 8.69 -6.19 -23.06
C THR A 252 9.79 -6.99 -23.73
N GLN A 253 10.47 -7.84 -22.97
CA GLN A 253 11.33 -8.90 -23.51
C GLN A 253 10.50 -10.11 -23.89
#